data_f79cf7a8b2df0b68a8c33dc7ab72362a
#
_entry.id   f79cf7a8b2df0b68a8c33dc7ab72362a
#
_cell.length_a   1.000
_cell.length_b   1.000
_cell.length_c   1.000
_cell.angle_alpha   90.00
_cell.angle_beta   90.00
_cell.angle_gamma   90.00
#
_symmetry.space_group_name_H-M   'P 1'
#
loop_
_entity.id
_entity.type
_entity.pdbx_description
1 polymer ?
#
loop_
_entity_poly.entity_id
_entity_poly.type
_entity_poly.pdbx_seq_one_letter_code
_entity_poly.pdbx_strand_id
1 'polypeptide(L)'
;METNLLRQIRTLQICVLVLFLSTAILCTNFFYPLLPHQRFKVIDAERINIREKSGTLKAALSNSAGFNVGQRAQMGGVRFSGLMFYNEEGEETGGLVYYGRITPGGQDSDVTLTMDQFRQDQNVYLHHEEFKNGHGLRIEDGLSINARPDWTNTKEEYAIYAELQKLRPEQQEELQLKSLQAGKISSNRLFFGVRRGIKESKSYDDTGVFIKNKWGRNAIKLYVDNDNKPHFEIYDSLGKAIVYELKLTK
;
A
#
# COMPACT_ATOMS: atom_id res chain seq x y z
N MET A 1 -3.72 -62.67 43.67
CA MET A 1 -2.93 -62.04 42.54
C MET A 1 -3.82 -61.76 41.32
N GLU A 2 -4.65 -62.66 40.90
CA GLU A 2 -5.57 -62.51 39.74
C GLU A 2 -6.58 -61.38 39.86
N THR A 3 -7.16 -61.16 41.02
CA THR A 3 -8.15 -60.06 41.25
C THR A 3 -7.56 -58.65 41.04
N ASN A 4 -6.28 -58.46 41.41
CA ASN A 4 -5.59 -57.22 41.20
C ASN A 4 -5.26 -56.95 39.72
N LEU A 5 -4.89 -58.00 38.95
CA LEU A 5 -4.62 -57.91 37.53
C LEU A 5 -5.88 -57.57 36.75
N LEU A 6 -7.01 -58.22 37.05
CA LEU A 6 -8.29 -57.94 36.44
C LEU A 6 -8.76 -56.50 36.71
N ARG A 7 -8.51 -55.99 37.88
CA ARG A 7 -8.82 -54.59 38.26
C ARG A 7 -7.96 -53.58 37.47
N GLN A 8 -6.68 -53.88 37.32
CA GLN A 8 -5.78 -53.07 36.51
C GLN A 8 -6.16 -53.06 35.02
N ILE A 9 -6.50 -54.22 34.48
CA ILE A 9 -6.97 -54.33 33.10
C ILE A 9 -8.24 -53.52 32.86
N ARG A 10 -9.24 -53.59 33.75
CA ARG A 10 -10.47 -52.77 33.65
C ARG A 10 -10.17 -51.27 33.76
N THR A 11 -9.27 -50.85 34.65
CA THR A 11 -8.88 -49.45 34.75
C THR A 11 -8.22 -48.97 33.48
N LEU A 12 -7.33 -49.76 32.90
CA LEU A 12 -6.66 -49.44 31.63
C LEU A 12 -7.67 -49.32 30.47
N GLN A 13 -8.64 -50.25 30.40
CA GLN A 13 -9.68 -50.19 29.36
C GLN A 13 -10.54 -48.93 29.51
N ILE A 14 -10.87 -48.49 30.73
CA ILE A 14 -11.62 -47.23 30.96
C ILE A 14 -10.77 -46.04 30.54
N CYS A 15 -9.50 -46.00 30.88
CA CYS A 15 -8.58 -44.93 30.49
C CYS A 15 -8.46 -44.83 28.95
N VAL A 16 -8.29 -45.96 28.27
CA VAL A 16 -8.23 -46.00 26.81
C VAL A 16 -9.54 -45.54 26.17
N LEU A 17 -10.68 -45.96 26.73
CA LEU A 17 -12.00 -45.52 26.23
C LEU A 17 -12.19 -43.98 26.40
N VAL A 18 -11.83 -43.43 27.58
CA VAL A 18 -11.90 -42.00 27.84
C VAL A 18 -10.98 -41.21 26.91
N LEU A 19 -9.76 -41.70 26.67
CA LEU A 19 -8.81 -41.09 25.77
C LEU A 19 -9.36 -41.09 24.32
N PHE A 20 -9.92 -42.23 23.88
CA PHE A 20 -10.52 -42.36 22.55
C PHE A 20 -11.70 -41.39 22.37
N LEU A 21 -12.62 -41.32 23.35
CA LEU A 21 -13.75 -40.39 23.30
C LEU A 21 -13.31 -38.92 23.31
N SER A 22 -12.32 -38.57 24.12
CA SER A 22 -11.79 -37.19 24.13
C SER A 22 -11.13 -36.83 22.81
N THR A 23 -10.37 -37.75 22.23
CA THR A 23 -9.75 -37.55 20.90
C THR A 23 -10.82 -37.43 19.81
N ALA A 24 -11.87 -38.25 19.84
CA ALA A 24 -12.99 -38.17 18.91
C ALA A 24 -13.74 -36.83 19.00
N ILE A 25 -13.96 -36.30 20.24
CA ILE A 25 -14.58 -35.00 20.45
C ILE A 25 -13.68 -33.87 19.94
N LEU A 26 -12.38 -33.95 20.15
CA LEU A 26 -11.43 -32.96 19.63
C LEU A 26 -11.38 -32.98 18.10
N CYS A 27 -11.35 -34.15 17.49
CA CYS A 27 -11.40 -34.30 16.05
C CYS A 27 -12.71 -33.78 15.45
N THR A 28 -13.85 -34.12 16.06
CA THR A 28 -15.16 -33.58 15.59
C THR A 28 -15.24 -32.08 15.74
N ASN A 29 -14.73 -31.50 16.84
CA ASN A 29 -14.70 -30.05 17.04
C ASN A 29 -13.74 -29.34 16.06
N PHE A 30 -12.71 -30.01 15.57
CA PHE A 30 -11.81 -29.49 14.53
C PHE A 30 -12.50 -29.38 13.16
N PHE A 31 -13.30 -30.40 12.78
CA PHE A 31 -14.04 -30.43 11.51
C PHE A 31 -15.39 -29.72 11.55
N TYR A 32 -16.06 -29.76 12.71
CA TYR A 32 -17.38 -29.15 12.94
C TYR A 32 -17.33 -28.37 14.26
N PRO A 33 -16.88 -27.11 14.24
CA PRO A 33 -16.76 -26.33 15.45
C PRO A 33 -18.12 -26.21 16.14
N LEU A 34 -18.20 -26.80 17.32
CA LEU A 34 -19.41 -26.81 18.16
C LEU A 34 -19.82 -25.42 18.65
N LEU A 35 -18.87 -24.48 18.64
CA LEU A 35 -19.09 -23.09 18.99
C LEU A 35 -19.00 -22.21 17.74
N PRO A 36 -20.13 -21.71 17.21
CA PRO A 36 -20.17 -20.90 15.99
C PRO A 36 -19.48 -19.54 16.16
N HIS A 37 -19.26 -19.09 17.40
CA HIS A 37 -18.62 -17.82 17.70
C HIS A 37 -17.58 -18.01 18.80
N GLN A 38 -16.32 -17.84 18.44
CA GLN A 38 -15.21 -17.78 19.41
C GLN A 38 -14.92 -16.32 19.73
N ARG A 39 -14.83 -15.98 21.03
CA ARG A 39 -14.45 -14.66 21.50
C ARG A 39 -13.02 -14.75 22.04
N PHE A 40 -12.11 -14.01 21.41
CA PHE A 40 -10.73 -13.89 21.85
C PHE A 40 -10.54 -12.54 22.53
N LYS A 41 -9.80 -12.53 23.63
CA LYS A 41 -9.39 -11.29 24.28
C LYS A 41 -8.23 -10.63 23.55
N VAL A 42 -7.31 -11.45 23.03
CA VAL A 42 -6.15 -11.05 22.21
C VAL A 42 -5.92 -12.16 21.19
N ILE A 43 -5.49 -11.80 19.99
CA ILE A 43 -5.01 -12.72 18.95
C ILE A 43 -3.63 -12.26 18.51
N ASP A 44 -2.62 -13.09 18.71
CA ASP A 44 -1.29 -12.92 18.15
C ASP A 44 -1.19 -13.78 16.89
N ALA A 45 -1.06 -13.15 15.74
CA ALA A 45 -1.01 -13.83 14.45
C ALA A 45 -0.07 -13.11 13.49
N GLU A 46 0.67 -13.87 12.67
CA GLU A 46 1.47 -13.31 11.59
C GLU A 46 0.59 -12.90 10.40
N ARG A 47 -0.53 -13.63 10.19
CA ARG A 47 -1.48 -13.34 9.13
C ARG A 47 -2.89 -13.83 9.49
N ILE A 48 -3.89 -13.00 9.19
CA ILE A 48 -5.32 -13.32 9.26
C ILE A 48 -5.92 -13.17 7.87
N ASN A 49 -6.55 -14.23 7.36
CA ASN A 49 -7.21 -14.23 6.06
C ASN A 49 -8.74 -14.22 6.23
N ILE A 50 -9.40 -13.33 5.51
CA ILE A 50 -10.85 -13.36 5.32
C ILE A 50 -11.13 -14.04 3.98
N ARG A 51 -11.93 -15.12 4.02
CA ARG A 51 -12.26 -15.91 2.83
C ARG A 51 -13.76 -16.08 2.67
N GLU A 52 -14.19 -16.17 1.43
CA GLU A 52 -15.53 -16.63 1.08
C GLU A 52 -15.70 -18.13 1.37
N LYS A 53 -16.94 -18.62 1.38
CA LYS A 53 -17.21 -20.07 1.50
C LYS A 53 -16.58 -20.89 0.38
N SER A 54 -16.37 -20.30 -0.79
CA SER A 54 -15.64 -20.88 -1.93
C SER A 54 -14.16 -21.08 -1.67
N GLY A 55 -13.60 -20.47 -0.62
CA GLY A 55 -12.18 -20.40 -0.35
C GLY A 55 -11.46 -19.18 -0.95
N THR A 56 -12.14 -18.37 -1.76
CA THR A 56 -11.58 -17.14 -2.37
C THR A 56 -11.15 -16.18 -1.29
N LEU A 57 -9.90 -15.70 -1.36
CA LEU A 57 -9.35 -14.70 -0.45
C LEU A 57 -9.96 -13.33 -0.76
N LYS A 58 -10.49 -12.64 0.26
CA LYS A 58 -11.11 -11.32 0.13
C LYS A 58 -10.34 -10.23 0.86
N ALA A 59 -9.71 -10.57 1.98
CA ALA A 59 -8.81 -9.66 2.67
C ALA A 59 -7.75 -10.43 3.45
N ALA A 60 -6.60 -9.81 3.67
CA ALA A 60 -5.53 -10.35 4.51
C ALA A 60 -4.89 -9.25 5.34
N LEU A 61 -4.96 -9.38 6.66
CA LEU A 61 -4.15 -8.59 7.59
C LEU A 61 -2.87 -9.37 7.88
N SER A 62 -1.71 -8.75 7.67
CA SER A 62 -0.44 -9.47 7.77
C SER A 62 0.71 -8.58 8.25
N ASN A 63 1.65 -9.21 8.99
CA ASN A 63 2.97 -8.64 9.20
C ASN A 63 3.82 -8.69 7.92
N SER A 64 5.02 -8.13 7.98
CA SER A 64 5.91 -8.07 6.81
C SER A 64 6.40 -9.44 6.29
N ALA A 65 6.41 -10.49 7.12
CA ALA A 65 6.82 -11.83 6.73
C ALA A 65 5.73 -12.55 5.93
N GLY A 66 4.46 -12.36 6.32
CA GLY A 66 3.30 -12.97 5.67
C GLY A 66 2.70 -12.13 4.52
N PHE A 67 3.27 -10.95 4.23
CA PHE A 67 2.78 -10.02 3.23
C PHE A 67 3.28 -10.40 1.83
N ASN A 68 2.55 -11.26 1.15
CA ASN A 68 2.83 -11.62 -0.25
C ASN A 68 2.31 -10.51 -1.17
N VAL A 69 3.11 -9.49 -1.38
CA VAL A 69 2.85 -8.44 -2.37
C VAL A 69 3.61 -8.82 -3.64
N GLY A 70 3.14 -9.79 -4.38
CA GLY A 70 3.60 -10.15 -5.71
C GLY A 70 5.05 -9.70 -6.07
N GLN A 71 5.22 -9.04 -7.20
CA GLN A 71 6.53 -8.49 -7.62
C GLN A 71 7.01 -7.28 -6.79
N ARG A 72 6.15 -6.60 -6.02
CA ARG A 72 6.53 -5.48 -5.14
C ARG A 72 7.42 -5.88 -3.98
N ALA A 73 7.33 -7.11 -3.50
CA ALA A 73 8.24 -7.63 -2.45
C ALA A 73 9.72 -7.51 -2.82
N GLN A 74 10.03 -7.27 -4.09
CA GLN A 74 11.39 -7.12 -4.61
C GLN A 74 11.83 -5.66 -4.82
N MET A 75 10.93 -4.67 -4.70
CA MET A 75 11.28 -3.27 -4.87
C MET A 75 12.05 -2.73 -3.66
N GLY A 76 13.36 -2.67 -3.77
CA GLY A 76 14.22 -1.97 -2.81
C GLY A 76 14.36 -2.58 -1.41
N GLY A 77 13.95 -3.84 -1.20
CA GLY A 77 14.06 -4.51 0.12
C GLY A 77 13.13 -3.92 1.19
N VAL A 78 12.10 -3.17 0.82
CA VAL A 78 11.07 -2.68 1.72
C VAL A 78 10.13 -3.81 2.07
N ARG A 79 9.84 -3.96 3.37
CA ARG A 79 8.90 -4.95 3.90
C ARG A 79 7.66 -4.23 4.41
N PHE A 80 6.57 -4.39 3.70
CA PHE A 80 5.28 -3.83 4.09
C PHE A 80 4.56 -4.74 5.08
N SER A 81 3.76 -4.12 5.95
CA SER A 81 2.73 -4.77 6.75
C SER A 81 1.39 -4.08 6.47
N GLY A 82 0.28 -4.72 6.75
CA GLY A 82 -1.01 -4.07 6.59
C GLY A 82 -2.16 -4.98 6.22
N LEU A 83 -3.22 -4.37 5.72
CA LEU A 83 -4.46 -4.99 5.29
C LEU A 83 -4.59 -4.87 3.78
N MET A 84 -4.66 -6.00 3.08
CA MET A 84 -4.89 -6.07 1.63
C MET A 84 -6.30 -6.51 1.31
N PHE A 85 -6.88 -5.92 0.27
CA PHE A 85 -8.16 -6.30 -0.31
C PHE A 85 -7.97 -7.04 -1.63
N TYR A 86 -8.85 -8.01 -1.91
CA TYR A 86 -8.81 -8.83 -3.12
C TYR A 86 -10.18 -8.88 -3.78
N ASN A 87 -10.20 -8.85 -5.11
CA ASN A 87 -11.40 -9.00 -5.92
C ASN A 87 -11.83 -10.48 -6.02
N GLU A 88 -12.86 -10.77 -6.83
CA GLU A 88 -13.39 -12.11 -7.06
C GLU A 88 -12.41 -13.05 -7.75
N GLU A 89 -11.44 -12.51 -8.48
CA GLU A 89 -10.39 -13.26 -9.16
C GLU A 89 -9.19 -13.56 -8.25
N GLY A 90 -9.20 -13.02 -7.01
CA GLY A 90 -8.10 -13.14 -6.05
C GLY A 90 -6.94 -12.18 -6.34
N GLU A 91 -7.15 -11.18 -7.19
CA GLU A 91 -6.18 -10.13 -7.47
C GLU A 91 -6.33 -8.98 -6.47
N GLU A 92 -5.23 -8.31 -6.18
CA GLU A 92 -5.19 -7.11 -5.34
C GLU A 92 -6.10 -6.01 -5.92
N THR A 93 -6.86 -5.34 -5.05
CA THR A 93 -7.74 -4.22 -5.42
C THR A 93 -7.55 -3.01 -4.52
N GLY A 94 -6.51 -3.02 -3.70
CA GLY A 94 -6.12 -1.96 -2.78
C GLY A 94 -5.83 -2.48 -1.38
N GLY A 95 -5.52 -1.57 -0.48
CA GLY A 95 -5.21 -1.93 0.90
C GLY A 95 -4.77 -0.74 1.74
N LEU A 96 -4.61 -1.00 3.04
CA LEU A 96 -3.90 -0.11 3.96
C LEU A 96 -2.56 -0.76 4.29
N VAL A 97 -1.48 -0.17 3.78
CA VAL A 97 -0.12 -0.68 3.95
C VAL A 97 0.76 0.33 4.64
N TYR A 98 1.75 -0.16 5.37
CA TYR A 98 2.69 0.70 6.05
C TYR A 98 4.04 0.04 6.22
N TYR A 99 5.07 0.86 6.31
CA TYR A 99 6.39 0.49 6.78
C TYR A 99 7.10 1.70 7.38
N GLY A 100 8.17 1.44 8.14
CA GLY A 100 9.09 2.46 8.63
C GLY A 100 10.42 1.81 8.95
N ARG A 101 11.52 2.44 8.51
CA ARG A 101 12.86 1.94 8.76
C ARG A 101 13.89 3.06 8.90
N ILE A 102 14.91 2.79 9.68
CA ILE A 102 16.14 3.59 9.70
C ILE A 102 17.09 3.01 8.65
N THR A 103 17.68 3.87 7.85
CA THR A 103 18.67 3.52 6.81
C THR A 103 20.02 4.12 7.15
N PRO A 104 21.15 3.64 6.55
CA PRO A 104 22.48 4.20 6.78
C PRO A 104 22.61 5.66 6.31
N GLY A 105 21.89 6.57 6.68
CA GLY A 105 21.94 7.99 6.26
C GLY A 105 20.64 8.71 6.45
N GLY A 106 19.63 8.03 7.04
CA GLY A 106 18.36 8.69 7.27
C GLY A 106 17.24 7.76 7.71
N GLN A 107 16.06 8.06 7.25
CA GLN A 107 14.84 7.31 7.53
C GLN A 107 13.95 7.27 6.30
N ASP A 108 13.07 6.27 6.28
CA ASP A 108 12.16 6.02 5.19
C ASP A 108 10.90 5.37 5.77
N SER A 109 9.75 6.01 5.61
CA SER A 109 8.47 5.51 6.11
C SER A 109 7.33 5.87 5.17
N ASP A 110 6.32 5.00 5.14
CA ASP A 110 5.09 5.19 4.37
C ASP A 110 3.91 4.56 5.11
N VAL A 111 2.78 5.24 5.08
CA VAL A 111 1.46 4.72 5.47
C VAL A 111 0.50 5.12 4.38
N THR A 112 -0.02 4.15 3.64
CA THR A 112 -0.85 4.42 2.46
C THR A 112 -2.10 3.57 2.44
N LEU A 113 -3.27 4.23 2.26
CA LEU A 113 -4.53 3.60 1.90
C LEU A 113 -4.71 3.72 0.39
N THR A 114 -4.82 2.60 -0.32
CA THR A 114 -4.90 2.54 -1.78
C THR A 114 -6.23 1.99 -2.27
N MET A 115 -6.62 2.44 -3.47
CA MET A 115 -7.72 1.90 -4.27
C MET A 115 -7.19 1.71 -5.69
N ASP A 116 -7.21 0.45 -6.16
CA ASP A 116 -6.60 0.08 -7.42
C ASP A 116 -7.64 0.03 -8.56
N GLN A 117 -7.22 0.34 -9.76
CA GLN A 117 -7.99 0.07 -10.96
C GLN A 117 -8.01 -1.45 -11.20
N PHE A 118 -9.13 -1.97 -11.68
CA PHE A 118 -9.28 -3.40 -11.97
C PHE A 118 -8.13 -3.93 -12.84
N ARG A 119 -7.43 -4.97 -12.37
CA ARG A 119 -6.23 -5.57 -12.97
C ARG A 119 -5.07 -4.60 -13.20
N GLN A 120 -5.05 -3.50 -12.46
CA GLN A 120 -4.04 -2.46 -12.56
C GLN A 120 -3.44 -2.18 -11.18
N ASP A 121 -2.99 -0.98 -10.95
CA ASP A 121 -2.42 -0.51 -9.70
C ASP A 121 -3.17 0.74 -9.22
N GLN A 122 -2.68 1.43 -8.23
CA GLN A 122 -3.33 2.49 -7.46
C GLN A 122 -3.80 3.66 -8.35
N ASN A 123 -5.11 3.91 -8.35
CA ASN A 123 -5.69 5.13 -8.92
C ASN A 123 -5.90 6.21 -7.86
N VAL A 124 -6.30 5.82 -6.65
CA VAL A 124 -6.50 6.75 -5.54
C VAL A 124 -5.67 6.26 -4.37
N TYR A 125 -4.94 7.16 -3.74
CA TYR A 125 -4.25 6.85 -2.51
C TYR A 125 -4.19 8.04 -1.57
N LEU A 126 -4.50 7.78 -0.29
CA LEU A 126 -4.30 8.67 0.83
C LEU A 126 -3.04 8.21 1.55
N HIS A 127 -2.05 9.08 1.69
CA HIS A 127 -0.74 8.69 2.20
C HIS A 127 -0.08 9.70 3.11
N HIS A 128 0.77 9.18 3.97
CA HIS A 128 1.86 9.87 4.63
C HIS A 128 3.16 9.21 4.18
N GLU A 129 4.02 9.95 3.52
CA GLU A 129 5.35 9.51 3.09
C GLU A 129 6.41 10.41 3.69
N GLU A 130 7.42 9.82 4.29
CA GLU A 130 8.58 10.54 4.81
C GLU A 130 9.86 9.87 4.33
N PHE A 131 10.72 10.66 3.72
CA PHE A 131 12.04 10.23 3.28
C PHE A 131 13.09 11.25 3.70
N LYS A 132 14.11 10.79 4.42
CA LYS A 132 15.26 11.60 4.84
C LYS A 132 16.56 10.87 4.49
N ASN A 133 17.49 11.60 3.93
CA ASN A 133 18.85 11.12 3.67
C ASN A 133 19.85 12.26 3.87
N GLY A 134 21.14 12.01 3.57
CA GLY A 134 22.19 13.02 3.65
C GLY A 134 22.03 14.22 2.71
N HIS A 135 21.11 14.17 1.75
CA HIS A 135 20.86 15.22 0.75
C HIS A 135 19.58 16.01 1.01
N GLY A 136 18.72 15.56 1.91
CA GLY A 136 17.48 16.28 2.21
C GLY A 136 16.44 15.52 3.00
N LEU A 137 15.31 16.19 3.17
CA LEU A 137 14.08 15.70 3.77
C LEU A 137 12.94 15.93 2.78
N ARG A 138 12.08 14.92 2.59
CA ARG A 138 10.81 15.04 1.89
C ARG A 138 9.70 14.42 2.75
N ILE A 139 8.65 15.18 2.96
CA ILE A 139 7.42 14.70 3.61
C ILE A 139 6.27 15.07 2.68
N GLU A 140 5.40 14.11 2.44
CA GLU A 140 4.21 14.30 1.64
C GLU A 140 3.00 13.68 2.35
N ASP A 141 2.03 14.52 2.69
CA ASP A 141 0.80 14.15 3.40
C ASP A 141 -0.39 14.52 2.54
N GLY A 142 -1.17 13.56 2.04
CA GLY A 142 -2.28 13.95 1.19
C GLY A 142 -2.99 12.86 0.42
N LEU A 143 -3.94 13.32 -0.39
CA LEU A 143 -4.70 12.52 -1.33
C LEU A 143 -4.12 12.70 -2.74
N SER A 144 -3.76 11.61 -3.37
CA SER A 144 -3.35 11.58 -4.77
C SER A 144 -4.34 10.81 -5.64
N ILE A 145 -4.59 11.32 -6.85
CA ILE A 145 -5.39 10.64 -7.86
C ILE A 145 -4.55 10.50 -9.13
N ASN A 146 -4.41 9.28 -9.60
CA ASN A 146 -3.74 8.92 -10.83
C ASN A 146 -4.74 8.58 -11.93
N ALA A 147 -4.41 8.86 -13.17
CA ALA A 147 -5.05 8.27 -14.34
C ALA A 147 -4.13 7.17 -14.86
N ARG A 148 -4.69 5.97 -15.01
CA ARG A 148 -3.99 4.81 -15.57
C ARG A 148 -4.55 4.45 -16.92
N PRO A 149 -3.72 3.91 -17.83
CA PRO A 149 -4.19 3.40 -19.09
C PRO A 149 -5.07 2.16 -18.90
N ASP A 150 -6.20 2.06 -19.59
CA ASP A 150 -7.13 0.93 -19.48
C ASP A 150 -6.60 -0.38 -20.09
N TRP A 151 -5.57 -0.31 -20.94
CA TRP A 151 -5.05 -1.39 -21.78
C TRP A 151 -3.63 -1.84 -21.46
N THR A 152 -2.88 -1.09 -20.66
CA THR A 152 -1.58 -1.52 -20.17
C THR A 152 -1.73 -2.34 -18.90
N ASN A 153 -0.98 -3.43 -18.81
CA ASN A 153 -0.84 -4.13 -17.55
C ASN A 153 0.32 -3.52 -16.73
N THR A 154 0.24 -3.68 -15.43
CA THR A 154 1.27 -3.22 -14.47
C THR A 154 2.68 -3.66 -14.86
N LYS A 155 2.83 -4.83 -15.46
CA LYS A 155 4.13 -5.39 -15.85
C LYS A 155 4.81 -4.55 -16.95
N GLU A 156 4.06 -4.07 -17.93
CA GLU A 156 4.58 -3.21 -18.99
C GLU A 156 4.94 -1.83 -18.44
N GLU A 157 4.12 -1.28 -17.57
CA GLU A 157 4.40 -0.01 -16.89
C GLU A 157 5.69 -0.09 -16.06
N TYR A 158 5.86 -1.16 -15.26
CA TYR A 158 7.08 -1.36 -14.48
C TYR A 158 8.34 -1.57 -15.34
N ALA A 159 8.21 -2.19 -16.50
CA ALA A 159 9.33 -2.32 -17.45
C ALA A 159 9.81 -0.94 -17.93
N ILE A 160 8.88 -0.02 -18.22
CA ILE A 160 9.21 1.36 -18.61
C ILE A 160 9.88 2.11 -17.44
N TYR A 161 9.37 1.98 -16.20
CA TYR A 161 10.01 2.62 -15.04
C TYR A 161 11.41 2.06 -14.78
N ALA A 162 11.62 0.77 -14.95
CA ALA A 162 12.95 0.15 -14.83
C ALA A 162 13.94 0.63 -15.92
N GLU A 163 13.45 0.96 -17.11
CA GLU A 163 14.24 1.58 -18.18
C GLU A 163 14.58 3.04 -17.83
N LEU A 164 13.59 3.82 -17.38
CA LEU A 164 13.79 5.21 -16.98
C LEU A 164 14.92 5.34 -15.93
N GLN A 165 14.99 4.45 -14.95
CA GLN A 165 16.03 4.50 -13.91
C GLN A 165 17.47 4.36 -14.44
N LYS A 166 17.66 3.84 -15.65
CA LYS A 166 18.98 3.63 -16.26
C LYS A 166 19.45 4.81 -17.09
N LEU A 167 18.56 5.75 -17.37
CA LEU A 167 18.80 6.88 -18.28
C LEU A 167 19.29 8.12 -17.53
N ARG A 168 19.95 9.04 -18.25
CA ARG A 168 20.27 10.36 -17.73
C ARG A 168 19.00 11.22 -17.60
N PRO A 169 18.98 12.23 -16.73
CA PRO A 169 17.77 13.02 -16.44
C PRO A 169 17.02 13.55 -17.66
N GLU A 170 17.76 14.08 -18.65
CA GLU A 170 17.17 14.61 -19.89
C GLU A 170 16.50 13.52 -20.73
N GLN A 171 17.10 12.33 -20.81
CA GLN A 171 16.54 11.17 -21.50
C GLN A 171 15.36 10.58 -20.74
N GLN A 172 15.39 10.63 -19.40
CA GLN A 172 14.26 10.22 -18.56
C GLN A 172 13.02 11.06 -18.86
N GLU A 173 13.17 12.40 -18.90
CA GLU A 173 12.05 13.32 -19.17
C GLU A 173 11.45 13.05 -20.56
N GLU A 174 12.28 12.86 -21.58
CA GLU A 174 11.81 12.56 -22.94
C GLU A 174 11.05 11.24 -23.02
N LEU A 175 11.62 10.15 -22.47
CA LEU A 175 10.98 8.83 -22.49
C LEU A 175 9.67 8.83 -21.65
N GLN A 176 9.69 9.48 -20.48
CA GLN A 176 8.52 9.61 -19.63
C GLN A 176 7.39 10.36 -20.36
N LEU A 177 7.70 11.49 -20.99
CA LEU A 177 6.71 12.25 -21.74
C LEU A 177 6.14 11.45 -22.91
N LYS A 178 6.98 10.78 -23.69
CA LYS A 178 6.53 9.90 -24.80
C LYS A 178 5.64 8.78 -24.29
N SER A 179 6.00 8.17 -23.15
CA SER A 179 5.23 7.08 -22.55
C SER A 179 3.87 7.56 -22.03
N LEU A 180 3.83 8.74 -21.41
CA LEU A 180 2.58 9.40 -20.98
C LEU A 180 1.68 9.77 -22.17
N GLN A 181 2.25 10.34 -23.24
CA GLN A 181 1.51 10.70 -24.46
C GLN A 181 0.95 9.47 -25.17
N ALA A 182 1.70 8.37 -25.16
CA ALA A 182 1.27 7.09 -25.69
C ALA A 182 0.32 6.35 -24.75
N GLY A 183 0.06 6.89 -23.53
CA GLY A 183 -0.75 6.28 -22.50
C GLY A 183 -0.20 4.92 -22.03
N LYS A 184 1.10 4.75 -21.94
CA LYS A 184 1.76 3.51 -21.53
C LYS A 184 2.09 3.48 -20.05
N ILE A 185 2.06 4.61 -19.38
CA ILE A 185 2.32 4.76 -17.95
C ILE A 185 1.26 5.62 -17.30
N SER A 186 1.08 5.45 -16.01
CA SER A 186 0.18 6.26 -15.19
C SER A 186 0.64 7.73 -15.10
N SER A 187 -0.30 8.63 -14.93
CA SER A 187 -0.04 10.04 -14.64
C SER A 187 -0.73 10.47 -13.36
N ASN A 188 -0.01 11.13 -12.46
CA ASN A 188 -0.66 11.83 -11.36
C ASN A 188 -1.48 12.98 -11.91
N ARG A 189 -2.78 13.05 -11.54
CA ARG A 189 -3.74 14.04 -12.03
C ARG A 189 -4.11 15.07 -10.98
N LEU A 190 -4.08 14.66 -9.72
CA LEU A 190 -4.41 15.51 -8.58
C LEU A 190 -3.53 15.12 -7.40
N PHE A 191 -3.02 16.12 -6.71
CA PHE A 191 -2.57 16.01 -5.35
C PHE A 191 -3.26 17.08 -4.51
N PHE A 192 -3.81 16.69 -3.38
CA PHE A 192 -4.36 17.59 -2.35
C PHE A 192 -3.70 17.25 -1.02
N GLY A 193 -2.95 18.20 -0.46
CA GLY A 193 -2.22 17.93 0.78
C GLY A 193 -1.09 18.91 1.07
N VAL A 194 -0.15 18.44 1.87
CA VAL A 194 1.05 19.16 2.29
C VAL A 194 2.29 18.49 1.68
N ARG A 195 3.16 19.29 1.12
CA ARG A 195 4.50 18.90 0.66
C ARG A 195 5.52 19.75 1.35
N ARG A 196 6.35 19.17 2.16
CA ARG A 196 7.37 19.91 2.92
C ARG A 196 8.70 19.16 2.92
N GLY A 197 9.77 19.92 3.09
CA GLY A 197 11.07 19.31 3.16
C GLY A 197 12.23 20.27 2.96
N ILE A 198 13.37 19.67 2.67
CA ILE A 198 14.61 20.37 2.35
C ILE A 198 15.16 19.77 1.06
N LYS A 199 15.36 20.60 0.04
CA LYS A 199 15.99 20.24 -1.21
C LYS A 199 17.10 21.24 -1.52
N GLU A 200 18.34 20.76 -1.74
CA GLU A 200 19.49 21.61 -2.05
C GLU A 200 19.67 22.74 -1.02
N SER A 201 19.52 22.44 0.27
CA SER A 201 19.59 23.37 1.41
C SER A 201 18.48 24.44 1.46
N LYS A 202 17.44 24.32 0.63
CA LYS A 202 16.26 25.19 0.66
C LYS A 202 15.08 24.43 1.26
N SER A 203 14.46 25.02 2.27
CA SER A 203 13.19 24.49 2.80
C SER A 203 12.03 24.85 1.90
N TYR A 204 11.04 23.98 1.82
CA TYR A 204 9.74 24.22 1.21
C TYR A 204 8.65 23.66 2.10
N ASP A 205 7.49 24.31 2.11
CA ASP A 205 6.28 23.87 2.81
C ASP A 205 5.08 24.43 2.05
N ASP A 206 4.57 23.59 1.14
CA ASP A 206 3.48 23.95 0.26
C ASP A 206 2.23 23.16 0.65
N THR A 207 1.16 23.87 1.04
CA THR A 207 -0.13 23.26 1.39
C THR A 207 -1.19 23.67 0.39
N GLY A 208 -1.79 22.71 -0.32
CA GLY A 208 -2.79 23.08 -1.32
C GLY A 208 -3.27 21.98 -2.25
N VAL A 209 -3.79 22.42 -3.39
CA VAL A 209 -4.31 21.58 -4.48
C VAL A 209 -3.45 21.75 -5.72
N PHE A 210 -2.98 20.63 -6.25
CA PHE A 210 -2.09 20.59 -7.41
C PHE A 210 -2.74 19.71 -8.49
N ILE A 211 -3.29 20.35 -9.52
CA ILE A 211 -3.96 19.69 -10.63
C ILE A 211 -2.99 19.60 -11.81
N LYS A 212 -2.89 18.41 -12.39
CA LYS A 212 -2.04 18.14 -13.55
C LYS A 212 -2.86 17.75 -14.77
N ASN A 213 -2.35 18.06 -15.94
CA ASN A 213 -2.94 17.63 -17.20
C ASN A 213 -2.73 16.11 -17.41
N LYS A 214 -3.27 15.56 -18.51
CA LYS A 214 -3.18 14.12 -18.80
C LYS A 214 -1.75 13.60 -18.99
N TRP A 215 -0.78 14.47 -19.16
CA TRP A 215 0.63 14.15 -19.29
C TRP A 215 1.44 14.39 -18.02
N GLY A 216 0.75 14.55 -16.87
CA GLY A 216 1.40 14.74 -15.58
C GLY A 216 2.04 16.12 -15.35
N ARG A 217 1.88 17.08 -16.29
CA ARG A 217 2.37 18.45 -16.16
C ARG A 217 1.39 19.29 -15.36
N ASN A 218 1.91 20.25 -14.59
CA ASN A 218 1.06 21.17 -13.84
C ASN A 218 0.09 21.89 -14.77
N ALA A 219 -1.15 22.03 -14.37
CA ALA A 219 -2.20 22.77 -15.05
C ALA A 219 -2.75 23.88 -14.14
N ILE A 220 -3.03 23.58 -12.89
CA ILE A 220 -3.49 24.54 -11.88
C ILE A 220 -2.83 24.20 -10.56
N LYS A 221 -2.37 25.23 -9.83
CA LYS A 221 -1.96 25.13 -8.44
C LYS A 221 -2.67 26.21 -7.61
N LEU A 222 -3.22 25.80 -6.49
CA LEU A 222 -3.75 26.68 -5.47
C LEU A 222 -3.12 26.25 -4.14
N TYR A 223 -2.23 27.07 -3.59
CA TYR A 223 -1.48 26.65 -2.41
C TYR A 223 -1.00 27.87 -1.59
N VAL A 224 -0.63 27.58 -0.35
CA VAL A 224 0.10 28.49 0.55
C VAL A 224 1.53 27.97 0.65
N ASP A 225 2.51 28.84 0.46
CA ASP A 225 3.93 28.49 0.50
C ASP A 225 4.54 28.59 1.90
N ASN A 226 5.83 28.27 1.99
CA ASN A 226 6.64 28.33 3.22
C ASN A 226 6.68 29.73 3.88
N ASP A 227 6.41 30.81 3.14
CA ASP A 227 6.33 32.20 3.63
C ASP A 227 4.90 32.63 4.02
N ASN A 228 3.95 31.69 4.08
CA ASN A 228 2.52 31.91 4.27
C ASN A 228 1.87 32.77 3.18
N LYS A 229 2.41 32.76 1.97
CA LYS A 229 1.85 33.50 0.84
C LYS A 229 0.92 32.59 0.04
N PRO A 230 -0.33 33.04 -0.26
CA PRO A 230 -1.22 32.31 -1.13
C PRO A 230 -0.82 32.49 -2.60
N HIS A 231 -0.89 31.38 -3.34
CA HIS A 231 -0.58 31.33 -4.77
C HIS A 231 -1.73 30.71 -5.54
N PHE A 232 -2.04 31.30 -6.70
CA PHE A 232 -2.89 30.70 -7.70
C PHE A 232 -2.16 30.76 -9.05
N GLU A 233 -1.78 29.60 -9.56
CA GLU A 233 -0.99 29.47 -10.76
C GLU A 233 -1.75 28.66 -11.82
N ILE A 234 -1.76 29.15 -13.06
CA ILE A 234 -2.30 28.45 -14.21
C ILE A 234 -1.16 28.21 -15.20
N TYR A 235 -1.16 27.05 -15.83
CA TYR A 235 -0.14 26.62 -16.76
C TYR A 235 -0.77 26.27 -18.12
N ASP A 236 -0.04 26.50 -19.21
CA ASP A 236 -0.44 26.02 -20.53
C ASP A 236 -0.30 24.48 -20.65
N SER A 237 -0.70 23.93 -21.77
CA SER A 237 -0.63 22.49 -22.04
C SER A 237 0.80 21.93 -22.02
N LEU A 238 1.80 22.79 -22.21
CA LEU A 238 3.21 22.43 -22.16
C LEU A 238 3.82 22.57 -20.75
N GLY A 239 3.02 23.04 -19.76
CA GLY A 239 3.45 23.25 -18.39
C GLY A 239 4.22 24.57 -18.17
N LYS A 240 4.10 25.53 -19.09
CA LYS A 240 4.65 26.88 -18.92
C LYS A 240 3.68 27.71 -18.10
N ALA A 241 4.17 28.32 -17.01
CA ALA A 241 3.35 29.15 -16.14
C ALA A 241 2.80 30.37 -16.88
N ILE A 242 1.49 30.54 -16.77
CA ILE A 242 0.79 31.79 -17.09
C ILE A 242 0.55 32.45 -15.74
N VAL A 243 1.45 33.33 -15.32
CA VAL A 243 1.41 33.94 -13.99
C VAL A 243 0.23 34.90 -13.89
N TYR A 244 -0.74 34.57 -13.05
CA TYR A 244 -1.71 35.53 -12.54
C TYR A 244 -1.37 35.85 -11.08
N GLU A 245 -0.76 37.00 -10.83
CA GLU A 245 -0.71 37.55 -9.48
C GLU A 245 -2.12 38.00 -9.10
N LEU A 246 -2.75 37.34 -8.15
CA LEU A 246 -3.92 37.88 -7.46
C LEU A 246 -3.46 39.06 -6.63
N LYS A 247 -3.57 40.28 -7.17
CA LYS A 247 -3.45 41.50 -6.35
C LYS A 247 -4.70 41.58 -5.48
N LEU A 248 -4.58 41.16 -4.23
CA LEU A 248 -5.58 41.48 -3.21
C LEU A 248 -5.55 42.98 -3.01
N THR A 249 -6.51 43.69 -3.61
CA THR A 249 -6.77 45.09 -3.26
C THR A 249 -7.25 45.11 -1.80
N LYS A 250 -6.51 45.88 -0.96
CA LYS A 250 -6.90 46.16 0.41
C LYS A 250 -8.20 46.96 0.45
#